data_1923f56899b6660af7a540ad9a78506b
#
_entry.id   1923f56899b6660af7a540ad9a78506b
#
_cell.length_a   1.000
_cell.length_b   1.000
_cell.length_c   1.000
_cell.angle_alpha   90.00
_cell.angle_beta   90.00
_cell.angle_gamma   90.00
#
_symmetry.space_group_name_H-M   'P 1'
#
loop_
_entity.id
_entity.type
_entity.pdbx_description
1 polymer ?
#
loop_
_entity_poly.entity_id
_entity_poly.type
_entity_poly.pdbx_seq_one_letter_code
_entity_poly.pdbx_strand_id
1 'polypeptide(L)'
;MAPGVQVDLQPTAPHQLSSQRLVDRKIFPDGIKTSGQHPPLYDLIRPYSDFPKTIEGPTVWKAEDYANNPERWVHVFSSEEIEELGAAVDKFIADQTPLTGISQDNFPLPKLSVLLRSIRTETLNGKGFILFKGFPVDKWGLHKSAVGYMGLGTYLGYFVSQNGRGHVLGHVKDLGEDSTQIDKVRIYRTNARQFFHADDSDIVGLLCIARALEGGESDIVSSHHVWNTLQRERPDVAETLTKPIWYFDRKGEVSEGEEPYIKTSVFYLEKGPNGRVYSKWDPYYVKSLDRFMNAGIIPHLSPEQVEAAKVLEETCHRLRLHMVLEVGDIQFLSNEHVLHARTEYKDHAPPAPRRHLMRLWLATPESEGGWKLPFHDSAEKKRGGIQVNDQPPVCPLDAE
;
A
#
# COMPACT_ATOMS: atom_id res chain seq x y z
N MET A 1 -20.20 20.81 -9.58
CA MET A 1 -18.87 21.41 -9.85
C MET A 1 -18.36 21.97 -8.53
N ALA A 2 -17.49 21.26 -7.86
CA ALA A 2 -16.80 21.79 -6.69
C ALA A 2 -15.74 22.79 -7.18
N PRO A 3 -15.59 23.96 -6.53
CA PRO A 3 -14.58 24.91 -6.91
C PRO A 3 -13.19 24.30 -6.72
N GLY A 4 -12.34 24.41 -7.74
CA GLY A 4 -10.97 23.99 -7.65
C GLY A 4 -10.27 24.76 -6.53
N VAL A 5 -9.76 24.04 -5.54
CA VAL A 5 -8.92 24.61 -4.49
C VAL A 5 -7.58 24.95 -5.14
N GLN A 6 -7.37 26.22 -5.40
CA GLN A 6 -6.08 26.78 -5.76
C GLN A 6 -5.25 26.80 -4.47
N VAL A 7 -4.34 25.85 -4.33
CA VAL A 7 -3.42 25.80 -3.19
C VAL A 7 -2.29 26.77 -3.47
N ASP A 8 -2.28 27.89 -2.78
CA ASP A 8 -1.17 28.86 -2.80
C ASP A 8 0.00 28.26 -1.99
N LEU A 9 0.91 27.57 -2.68
CA LEU A 9 2.07 26.93 -2.11
C LEU A 9 3.21 27.94 -1.98
N GLN A 10 3.13 28.83 -0.99
CA GLN A 10 4.31 29.58 -0.57
C GLN A 10 5.30 28.57 0.06
N PRO A 11 6.55 28.53 -0.40
CA PRO A 11 7.56 27.65 0.16
C PRO A 11 7.85 28.08 1.60
N THR A 12 7.51 27.21 2.55
CA THR A 12 7.86 27.43 3.95
C THR A 12 9.33 27.10 4.19
N ALA A 13 10.04 28.02 4.83
CA ALA A 13 11.50 28.06 5.01
C ALA A 13 12.20 26.82 5.60
N PRO A 14 11.59 25.91 6.40
CA PRO A 14 12.29 24.73 6.87
C PRO A 14 12.51 23.63 5.84
N HIS A 15 11.88 23.71 4.68
CA HIS A 15 12.07 22.78 3.57
C HIS A 15 12.97 23.33 2.45
N GLN A 16 13.66 24.44 2.68
CA GLN A 16 14.84 24.81 1.92
C GLN A 16 15.98 23.83 2.28
N LEU A 17 15.86 22.58 1.83
CA LEU A 17 17.04 21.90 1.32
C LEU A 17 17.58 22.89 0.28
N SER A 18 18.71 23.54 0.61
CA SER A 18 19.27 24.51 -0.31
C SER A 18 19.32 23.84 -1.67
N SER A 19 18.82 24.50 -2.71
CA SER A 19 18.91 24.04 -4.09
C SER A 19 20.33 23.57 -4.43
N GLN A 20 21.33 24.12 -3.79
CA GLN A 20 22.73 23.75 -3.87
C GLN A 20 23.04 22.35 -3.32
N ARG A 21 22.41 21.91 -2.21
CA ARG A 21 22.60 20.56 -1.67
C ARG A 21 22.03 19.48 -2.60
N LEU A 22 21.00 19.78 -3.37
CA LEU A 22 20.42 18.83 -4.32
C LEU A 22 21.18 18.78 -5.65
N VAL A 23 21.81 19.90 -6.05
CA VAL A 23 22.65 19.97 -7.25
C VAL A 23 24.00 19.28 -7.05
N ASP A 24 24.59 19.36 -5.85
CA ASP A 24 25.89 18.79 -5.54
C ASP A 24 25.84 17.27 -5.19
N ARG A 25 24.66 16.73 -4.98
CA ARG A 25 24.45 15.28 -4.78
C ARG A 25 24.36 14.57 -6.12
N LYS A 26 25.08 13.48 -6.27
CA LYS A 26 24.77 12.48 -7.29
C LYS A 26 23.36 11.98 -6.99
N ILE A 27 22.39 12.44 -7.76
CA ILE A 27 21.00 11.99 -7.66
C ILE A 27 20.96 10.57 -8.20
N PHE A 28 20.80 9.61 -7.31
CA PHE A 28 20.49 8.24 -7.69
C PHE A 28 18.97 8.18 -7.89
N PRO A 29 18.51 7.84 -9.10
CA PRO A 29 17.11 7.93 -9.47
C PRO A 29 16.21 6.93 -8.74
N ASP A 30 16.80 5.95 -8.10
CA ASP A 30 16.14 4.88 -7.37
C ASP A 30 15.90 5.22 -5.88
N GLY A 31 16.48 6.31 -5.39
CA GLY A 31 16.39 6.68 -3.99
C GLY A 31 17.00 5.67 -3.03
N ILE A 32 17.78 4.73 -3.53
CA ILE A 32 18.50 3.75 -2.73
C ILE A 32 19.65 4.42 -2.00
N LYS A 33 19.91 3.99 -0.77
CA LYS A 33 21.07 4.44 0.00
C LYS A 33 22.33 4.43 -0.86
N THR A 34 22.99 5.56 -0.97
CA THR A 34 24.14 5.77 -1.83
C THR A 34 25.43 5.11 -1.28
N SER A 35 25.31 3.85 -0.85
CA SER A 35 26.50 3.08 -0.45
C SER A 35 27.42 2.75 -1.62
N GLY A 36 27.03 3.10 -2.85
CA GLY A 36 27.79 2.82 -4.07
C GLY A 36 27.81 1.34 -4.49
N GLN A 37 27.08 0.49 -3.77
CA GLN A 37 27.13 -0.98 -3.98
C GLN A 37 25.93 -1.52 -4.79
N HIS A 38 24.92 -0.69 -5.05
CA HIS A 38 23.71 -1.12 -5.77
C HIS A 38 23.58 -0.38 -7.10
N PRO A 39 23.19 -1.09 -8.17
CA PRO A 39 22.94 -0.45 -9.46
C PRO A 39 21.75 0.50 -9.35
N PRO A 40 21.73 1.60 -10.12
CA PRO A 40 20.56 2.46 -10.24
C PRO A 40 19.32 1.69 -10.64
N LEU A 41 18.16 2.04 -10.06
CA LEU A 41 16.90 1.31 -10.31
C LEU A 41 16.54 1.25 -11.78
N TYR A 42 16.77 2.33 -12.55
CA TYR A 42 16.39 2.32 -13.97
C TYR A 42 17.29 1.46 -14.87
N ASP A 43 18.44 1.02 -14.41
CA ASP A 43 19.21 -0.01 -15.10
C ASP A 43 18.51 -1.37 -15.04
N LEU A 44 17.58 -1.55 -14.10
CA LEU A 44 16.74 -2.73 -13.94
C LEU A 44 15.37 -2.58 -14.61
N ILE A 45 14.99 -1.36 -15.02
CA ILE A 45 13.72 -1.09 -15.70
C ILE A 45 13.84 -1.51 -17.16
N ARG A 46 12.90 -2.34 -17.57
CA ARG A 46 12.85 -2.87 -18.94
C ARG A 46 12.04 -1.94 -19.84
N PRO A 47 12.41 -1.85 -21.15
CA PRO A 47 11.69 -1.02 -22.11
C PRO A 47 10.28 -1.54 -22.36
N TYR A 48 9.37 -0.66 -22.76
CA TYR A 48 7.96 -1.01 -23.04
C TYR A 48 7.80 -2.17 -24.05
N SER A 49 8.71 -2.31 -25.00
CA SER A 49 8.72 -3.43 -25.97
C SER A 49 8.76 -4.81 -25.31
N ASP A 50 9.27 -4.91 -24.09
CA ASP A 50 9.40 -6.18 -23.36
C ASP A 50 8.12 -6.55 -22.60
N PHE A 51 7.21 -5.60 -22.42
CA PHE A 51 5.97 -5.82 -21.71
C PHE A 51 4.98 -6.65 -22.54
N PRO A 52 4.20 -7.54 -21.89
CA PRO A 52 3.18 -8.31 -22.59
C PRO A 52 2.09 -7.39 -23.14
N LYS A 53 1.63 -7.67 -24.36
CA LYS A 53 0.48 -6.96 -24.94
C LYS A 53 -0.83 -7.35 -24.26
N THR A 54 -0.90 -8.56 -23.72
CA THR A 54 -2.03 -9.07 -22.97
C THR A 54 -1.50 -9.94 -21.83
N ILE A 55 -2.05 -9.77 -20.65
CA ILE A 55 -1.81 -10.64 -19.49
C ILE A 55 -3.00 -11.57 -19.37
N GLU A 56 -2.72 -12.84 -19.10
CA GLU A 56 -3.73 -13.88 -18.86
C GLU A 56 -3.55 -14.49 -17.46
N GLY A 57 -4.55 -15.23 -17.01
CA GLY A 57 -4.50 -15.95 -15.75
C GLY A 57 -5.32 -15.32 -14.63
N PRO A 58 -5.22 -15.86 -13.40
CA PRO A 58 -6.11 -15.54 -12.29
C PRO A 58 -5.94 -14.13 -11.71
N THR A 59 -4.83 -13.47 -12.02
CA THR A 59 -4.58 -12.07 -11.61
C THR A 59 -5.37 -11.06 -12.44
N VAL A 60 -5.88 -11.49 -13.61
CA VAL A 60 -6.76 -10.69 -14.48
C VAL A 60 -8.20 -11.03 -14.15
N TRP A 61 -8.89 -10.14 -13.48
CA TRP A 61 -10.28 -10.35 -13.10
C TRP A 61 -11.11 -9.08 -13.31
N LYS A 62 -12.42 -9.26 -13.41
CA LYS A 62 -13.41 -8.19 -13.53
C LYS A 62 -14.25 -8.11 -12.27
N ALA A 63 -14.76 -6.93 -11.98
CA ALA A 63 -15.62 -6.70 -10.82
C ALA A 63 -16.85 -7.64 -10.82
N GLU A 64 -17.44 -7.89 -11.99
CA GLU A 64 -18.61 -8.75 -12.14
C GLU A 64 -18.35 -10.21 -11.71
N ASP A 65 -17.09 -10.68 -11.80
CA ASP A 65 -16.72 -12.04 -11.39
C ASP A 65 -16.88 -12.25 -9.88
N TYR A 66 -16.88 -11.18 -9.09
CA TYR A 66 -16.88 -11.21 -7.63
C TYR A 66 -18.05 -10.48 -6.99
N ALA A 67 -18.59 -9.42 -7.60
CA ALA A 67 -19.64 -8.58 -7.01
C ALA A 67 -20.88 -9.39 -6.57
N ASN A 68 -21.23 -10.43 -7.34
CA ASN A 68 -22.40 -11.28 -7.06
C ASN A 68 -22.02 -12.70 -6.57
N ASN A 69 -20.74 -12.94 -6.32
CA ASN A 69 -20.19 -14.26 -5.95
C ASN A 69 -19.28 -14.14 -4.71
N PRO A 70 -19.82 -13.72 -3.55
CA PRO A 70 -19.02 -13.49 -2.35
C PRO A 70 -18.28 -14.74 -1.87
N GLU A 71 -18.82 -15.93 -2.11
CA GLU A 71 -18.19 -17.21 -1.76
C GLU A 71 -16.81 -17.43 -2.41
N ARG A 72 -16.48 -16.68 -3.46
CA ARG A 72 -15.19 -16.77 -4.16
C ARG A 72 -14.08 -15.96 -3.49
N TRP A 73 -14.43 -15.02 -2.59
CA TRP A 73 -13.47 -14.07 -2.02
C TRP A 73 -13.77 -13.63 -0.58
N VAL A 74 -14.89 -14.09 -0.01
CA VAL A 74 -15.24 -13.83 1.39
C VAL A 74 -15.10 -15.12 2.17
N HIS A 75 -14.35 -15.08 3.28
CA HIS A 75 -14.28 -16.14 4.28
C HIS A 75 -14.92 -15.63 5.56
N VAL A 76 -15.96 -16.31 6.02
CA VAL A 76 -16.60 -16.01 7.31
C VAL A 76 -15.97 -16.93 8.34
N PHE A 77 -15.34 -16.36 9.37
CA PHE A 77 -14.76 -17.18 10.44
C PHE A 77 -15.81 -18.05 11.10
N SER A 78 -15.52 -19.35 11.22
CA SER A 78 -16.32 -20.28 12.01
C SER A 78 -16.07 -20.09 13.51
N SER A 79 -16.94 -20.66 14.34
CA SER A 79 -16.76 -20.63 15.81
C SER A 79 -15.45 -21.29 16.22
N GLU A 80 -15.08 -22.41 15.59
CA GLU A 80 -13.86 -23.16 15.88
C GLU A 80 -12.60 -22.37 15.49
N GLU A 81 -12.65 -21.60 14.38
CA GLU A 81 -11.54 -20.73 13.96
C GLU A 81 -11.37 -19.55 14.93
N ILE A 82 -12.47 -18.95 15.41
CA ILE A 82 -12.43 -17.90 16.42
C ILE A 82 -11.95 -18.42 17.77
N GLU A 83 -12.31 -19.64 18.18
CA GLU A 83 -11.82 -20.29 19.40
C GLU A 83 -10.30 -20.54 19.31
N GLU A 84 -9.82 -21.09 18.18
CA GLU A 84 -8.39 -21.31 17.95
C GLU A 84 -7.61 -19.99 18.00
N LEU A 85 -8.10 -18.97 17.29
CA LEU A 85 -7.50 -17.64 17.25
C LEU A 85 -7.50 -17.01 18.66
N GLY A 86 -8.63 -17.09 19.38
CA GLY A 86 -8.76 -16.59 20.75
C GLY A 86 -7.78 -17.25 21.73
N ALA A 87 -7.61 -18.56 21.64
CA ALA A 87 -6.65 -19.29 22.45
C ALA A 87 -5.20 -18.85 22.19
N ALA A 88 -4.84 -18.65 20.92
CA ALA A 88 -3.52 -18.14 20.54
C ALA A 88 -3.30 -16.71 21.08
N VAL A 89 -4.30 -15.84 20.99
CA VAL A 89 -4.28 -14.46 21.52
C VAL A 89 -4.08 -14.48 23.04
N ASP A 90 -4.87 -15.27 23.77
CA ASP A 90 -4.80 -15.32 25.23
C ASP A 90 -3.45 -15.87 25.70
N LYS A 91 -2.91 -16.88 25.01
CA LYS A 91 -1.57 -17.42 25.27
C LYS A 91 -0.50 -16.34 25.03
N PHE A 92 -0.52 -15.67 23.87
CA PHE A 92 0.48 -14.62 23.54
C PHE A 92 0.48 -13.50 24.58
N ILE A 93 -0.70 -13.05 25.02
CA ILE A 93 -0.84 -12.03 26.05
C ILE A 93 -0.31 -12.52 27.40
N ALA A 94 -0.60 -13.77 27.78
CA ALA A 94 -0.11 -14.36 29.03
C ALA A 94 1.43 -14.48 29.06
N ASP A 95 2.05 -14.74 27.91
CA ASP A 95 3.51 -14.82 27.76
C ASP A 95 4.20 -13.46 27.86
N GLN A 96 3.45 -12.33 27.94
CA GLN A 96 3.93 -10.96 28.07
C GLN A 96 4.95 -10.54 26.98
N THR A 97 4.93 -11.20 25.84
CA THR A 97 5.78 -10.85 24.70
C THR A 97 5.31 -9.53 24.10
N PRO A 98 6.23 -8.55 23.84
CA PRO A 98 5.85 -7.34 23.13
C PRO A 98 5.23 -7.65 21.78
N LEU A 99 4.22 -6.88 21.37
CA LEU A 99 3.50 -7.10 20.11
C LEU A 99 4.43 -7.05 18.87
N THR A 100 5.51 -6.29 18.94
CA THR A 100 6.58 -6.26 17.92
C THR A 100 7.35 -7.57 17.78
N GLY A 101 7.26 -8.46 18.76
CA GLY A 101 7.90 -9.78 18.76
C GLY A 101 6.98 -10.94 18.34
N ILE A 102 5.77 -10.64 17.87
CA ILE A 102 4.83 -11.67 17.42
C ILE A 102 5.35 -12.40 16.18
N SER A 103 5.24 -13.73 16.19
CA SER A 103 5.70 -14.60 15.11
C SER A 103 4.87 -15.89 15.07
N GLN A 104 5.01 -16.70 14.01
CA GLN A 104 4.33 -18.00 13.94
C GLN A 104 4.74 -18.95 15.08
N ASP A 105 5.95 -18.81 15.62
CA ASP A 105 6.46 -19.67 16.70
C ASP A 105 5.74 -19.43 18.03
N ASN A 106 5.41 -18.15 18.34
CA ASN A 106 4.73 -17.79 19.59
C ASN A 106 3.24 -17.50 19.40
N PHE A 107 2.74 -17.56 18.15
CA PHE A 107 1.34 -17.42 17.80
C PHE A 107 0.89 -18.59 16.89
N PRO A 108 0.93 -19.85 17.37
CA PRO A 108 0.61 -21.01 16.55
C PRO A 108 -0.89 -21.13 16.24
N LEU A 109 -1.21 -21.35 14.96
CA LEU A 109 -2.57 -21.59 14.45
C LEU A 109 -2.60 -22.93 13.69
N PRO A 110 -2.63 -24.08 14.37
CA PRO A 110 -2.47 -25.38 13.72
C PRO A 110 -3.52 -25.70 12.66
N LYS A 111 -4.75 -25.22 12.78
CA LYS A 111 -5.82 -25.42 11.79
C LYS A 111 -5.85 -24.25 10.79
N LEU A 112 -6.00 -23.03 11.27
CA LEU A 112 -6.07 -21.82 10.43
C LEU A 112 -4.84 -21.63 9.53
N SER A 113 -3.65 -22.09 9.95
CA SER A 113 -2.43 -21.95 9.16
C SER A 113 -2.53 -22.60 7.77
N VAL A 114 -3.35 -23.64 7.61
CA VAL A 114 -3.56 -24.30 6.30
C VAL A 114 -4.32 -23.36 5.37
N LEU A 115 -5.40 -22.77 5.86
CA LEU A 115 -6.19 -21.77 5.13
C LEU A 115 -5.33 -20.54 4.80
N LEU A 116 -4.61 -20.00 5.79
CA LEU A 116 -3.79 -18.79 5.62
C LEU A 116 -2.66 -18.98 4.60
N ARG A 117 -2.04 -20.16 4.53
CA ARG A 117 -1.06 -20.48 3.46
C ARG A 117 -1.70 -20.50 2.08
N SER A 118 -2.90 -21.06 1.95
CA SER A 118 -3.66 -21.01 0.68
C SER A 118 -3.98 -19.57 0.29
N ILE A 119 -4.46 -18.77 1.25
CA ILE A 119 -4.77 -17.35 1.05
C ILE A 119 -3.52 -16.56 0.64
N ARG A 120 -2.38 -16.81 1.29
CA ARG A 120 -1.11 -16.19 0.88
C ARG A 120 -0.80 -16.47 -0.58
N THR A 121 -0.95 -17.72 -1.01
CA THR A 121 -0.73 -18.11 -2.42
C THR A 121 -1.70 -17.41 -3.35
N GLU A 122 -2.99 -17.35 -3.01
CA GLU A 122 -4.02 -16.64 -3.78
C GLU A 122 -3.79 -15.12 -3.83
N THR A 123 -3.28 -14.54 -2.76
CA THR A 123 -2.95 -13.11 -2.70
C THR A 123 -1.75 -12.80 -3.59
N LEU A 124 -0.73 -13.64 -3.62
CA LEU A 124 0.48 -13.40 -4.42
C LEU A 124 0.32 -13.78 -5.90
N ASN A 125 -0.43 -14.86 -6.22
CA ASN A 125 -0.42 -15.46 -7.55
C ASN A 125 -1.83 -15.67 -8.13
N GLY A 126 -2.88 -15.40 -7.36
CA GLY A 126 -4.27 -15.54 -7.76
C GLY A 126 -4.95 -14.20 -7.94
N LYS A 127 -6.20 -14.09 -7.48
CA LYS A 127 -7.00 -12.86 -7.58
C LYS A 127 -6.41 -11.66 -6.82
N GLY A 128 -5.52 -11.90 -5.86
CA GLY A 128 -4.81 -10.84 -5.14
C GLY A 128 -5.56 -10.20 -3.98
N PHE A 129 -6.69 -10.77 -3.55
CA PHE A 129 -7.45 -10.22 -2.43
C PHE A 129 -8.31 -11.26 -1.72
N ILE A 130 -8.62 -11.00 -0.45
CA ILE A 130 -9.58 -11.73 0.38
C ILE A 130 -10.25 -10.79 1.36
N LEU A 131 -11.49 -11.08 1.72
CA LEU A 131 -12.21 -10.45 2.82
C LEU A 131 -12.57 -11.50 3.86
N PHE A 132 -12.06 -11.36 5.07
CA PHE A 132 -12.54 -12.11 6.23
C PHE A 132 -13.66 -11.35 6.92
N LYS A 133 -14.66 -12.07 7.39
CA LYS A 133 -15.77 -11.54 8.18
C LYS A 133 -15.90 -12.22 9.53
N GLY A 134 -16.38 -11.48 10.52
CA GLY A 134 -16.70 -12.02 11.83
C GLY A 134 -15.53 -12.04 12.82
N PHE A 135 -14.44 -11.29 12.55
CA PHE A 135 -13.39 -11.09 13.54
C PHE A 135 -13.96 -10.31 14.76
N PRO A 136 -13.77 -10.76 16.01
CA PRO A 136 -14.61 -10.34 17.15
C PRO A 136 -14.12 -9.03 17.81
N VAL A 137 -13.98 -7.94 17.06
CA VAL A 137 -13.49 -6.63 17.53
C VAL A 137 -14.25 -6.13 18.75
N ASP A 138 -15.59 -6.18 18.71
CA ASP A 138 -16.44 -5.66 19.77
C ASP A 138 -16.26 -6.41 21.11
N LYS A 139 -15.92 -7.73 21.03
CA LYS A 139 -15.70 -8.56 22.21
C LYS A 139 -14.28 -8.44 22.76
N TRP A 140 -13.32 -8.20 21.90
CA TRP A 140 -11.89 -8.24 22.24
C TRP A 140 -11.30 -6.88 22.61
N GLY A 141 -11.85 -5.81 22.08
CA GLY A 141 -11.27 -4.47 22.21
C GLY A 141 -9.96 -4.32 21.43
N LEU A 142 -9.35 -3.15 21.49
CA LEU A 142 -8.22 -2.81 20.62
C LEU A 142 -7.00 -3.72 20.78
N HIS A 143 -6.56 -3.97 22.03
CA HIS A 143 -5.33 -4.74 22.29
C HIS A 143 -5.45 -6.18 21.81
N LYS A 144 -6.51 -6.92 22.23
CA LYS A 144 -6.71 -8.30 21.76
C LYS A 144 -6.91 -8.36 20.26
N SER A 145 -7.62 -7.38 19.68
CA SER A 145 -7.81 -7.30 18.23
C SER A 145 -6.48 -7.07 17.51
N ALA A 146 -5.60 -6.21 18.01
CA ALA A 146 -4.27 -5.99 17.45
C ALA A 146 -3.42 -7.26 17.49
N VAL A 147 -3.40 -7.99 18.63
CA VAL A 147 -2.68 -9.26 18.77
C VAL A 147 -3.20 -10.30 17.77
N GLY A 148 -4.51 -10.51 17.71
CA GLY A 148 -5.11 -11.50 16.80
C GLY A 148 -4.88 -11.16 15.33
N TYR A 149 -5.02 -9.88 14.98
CA TYR A 149 -4.82 -9.39 13.62
C TYR A 149 -3.36 -9.50 13.17
N MET A 150 -2.41 -9.07 14.00
CA MET A 150 -0.98 -9.26 13.72
C MET A 150 -0.61 -10.75 13.68
N GLY A 151 -1.17 -11.55 14.59
CA GLY A 151 -0.98 -13.00 14.57
C GLY A 151 -1.38 -13.63 13.22
N LEU A 152 -2.54 -13.27 12.66
CA LEU A 152 -2.93 -13.68 11.30
C LEU A 152 -1.92 -13.18 10.25
N GLY A 153 -1.46 -11.93 10.38
CA GLY A 153 -0.50 -11.30 9.47
C GLY A 153 0.82 -12.07 9.36
N THR A 154 1.29 -12.71 10.45
CA THR A 154 2.55 -13.49 10.44
C THR A 154 2.52 -14.67 9.45
N TYR A 155 1.35 -15.18 9.11
CA TYR A 155 1.18 -16.26 8.12
C TYR A 155 1.14 -15.78 6.67
N LEU A 156 1.00 -14.47 6.46
CA LEU A 156 0.95 -13.86 5.13
C LEU A 156 2.27 -13.22 4.72
N GLY A 157 3.05 -12.69 5.67
CA GLY A 157 4.32 -12.07 5.40
C GLY A 157 5.01 -11.50 6.64
N TYR A 158 6.06 -10.72 6.42
CA TYR A 158 6.86 -10.06 7.45
C TYR A 158 6.47 -8.59 7.58
N PHE A 159 6.30 -8.11 8.80
CA PHE A 159 5.93 -6.71 9.04
C PHE A 159 7.03 -5.76 8.59
N VAL A 160 6.64 -4.73 7.85
CA VAL A 160 7.51 -3.61 7.48
C VAL A 160 6.95 -2.29 8.00
N SER A 161 7.84 -1.34 8.26
CA SER A 161 7.47 -0.03 8.76
C SER A 161 6.65 0.77 7.75
N GLN A 162 5.61 1.45 8.23
CA GLN A 162 4.70 2.26 7.42
C GLN A 162 5.02 3.76 7.47
N ASN A 163 5.99 4.15 8.29
CA ASN A 163 6.45 5.54 8.43
C ASN A 163 7.84 5.62 9.06
N GLY A 164 8.43 6.82 9.06
CA GLY A 164 9.76 7.06 9.62
C GLY A 164 9.91 6.83 11.13
N ARG A 165 8.82 6.50 11.85
CA ARG A 165 8.84 6.18 13.28
C ARG A 165 8.90 4.68 13.57
N GLY A 166 8.97 3.84 12.55
CA GLY A 166 9.07 2.38 12.72
C GLY A 166 7.72 1.69 12.98
N HIS A 167 6.57 2.35 12.71
CA HIS A 167 5.26 1.75 12.97
C HIS A 167 4.98 0.57 12.05
N VAL A 168 4.94 -0.65 12.58
CA VAL A 168 4.58 -1.89 11.86
C VAL A 168 3.10 -2.25 12.01
N LEU A 169 2.40 -1.66 12.99
CA LEU A 169 0.96 -1.59 13.07
C LEU A 169 0.55 -0.14 12.80
N GLY A 170 -0.10 0.11 11.68
CA GLY A 170 -0.55 1.43 11.26
C GLY A 170 -2.04 1.64 11.53
N HIS A 171 -2.46 2.90 11.44
CA HIS A 171 -3.85 3.29 11.66
C HIS A 171 -4.32 4.23 10.56
N VAL A 172 -5.48 3.92 9.97
CA VAL A 172 -6.18 4.76 9.01
C VAL A 172 -7.36 5.40 9.73
N LYS A 173 -7.17 6.64 10.16
CA LYS A 173 -8.12 7.37 11.03
C LYS A 173 -8.00 8.87 10.78
N ASP A 174 -9.12 9.57 10.67
CA ASP A 174 -9.12 11.02 10.57
C ASP A 174 -8.67 11.65 11.89
N LEU A 175 -7.55 12.38 11.87
CA LEU A 175 -7.02 13.12 13.00
C LEU A 175 -7.37 14.62 12.93
N GLY A 176 -8.18 15.02 11.95
CA GLY A 176 -8.56 16.41 11.72
C GLY A 176 -7.45 17.22 11.04
N GLU A 177 -6.50 16.55 10.41
CA GLU A 177 -5.45 17.22 9.65
C GLU A 177 -5.98 17.80 8.34
N ASP A 178 -5.40 18.91 7.88
CA ASP A 178 -5.79 19.58 6.65
C ASP A 178 -5.31 18.83 5.41
N SER A 179 -6.21 18.15 4.73
CA SER A 179 -5.91 17.35 3.53
C SER A 179 -5.40 18.17 2.34
N THR A 180 -5.52 19.49 2.39
CA THR A 180 -4.97 20.37 1.33
C THR A 180 -3.47 20.56 1.47
N GLN A 181 -2.88 20.33 2.65
CA GLN A 181 -1.45 20.37 2.89
C GLN A 181 -0.77 19.07 2.46
N ILE A 182 -0.91 18.74 1.19
CA ILE A 182 -0.54 17.45 0.61
C ILE A 182 0.95 17.09 0.79
N ASP A 183 1.83 18.06 0.93
CA ASP A 183 3.26 17.88 1.17
C ASP A 183 3.62 17.51 2.62
N LYS A 184 2.73 17.78 3.58
CA LYS A 184 2.97 17.59 5.01
C LYS A 184 2.09 16.51 5.64
N VAL A 185 0.87 16.37 5.12
CA VAL A 185 -0.15 15.49 5.69
C VAL A 185 -0.21 14.17 4.93
N ARG A 186 -0.33 13.08 5.66
CA ARG A 186 -0.62 11.76 5.10
C ARG A 186 -2.12 11.62 4.91
N ILE A 187 -2.57 11.30 3.70
CA ILE A 187 -3.99 11.25 3.35
C ILE A 187 -4.80 10.30 4.25
N TYR A 188 -4.19 9.20 4.74
CA TYR A 188 -4.86 8.25 5.63
C TYR A 188 -5.14 8.81 7.04
N ARG A 189 -4.61 10.01 7.38
CA ARG A 189 -4.87 10.77 8.61
C ARG A 189 -5.99 11.80 8.44
N THR A 190 -6.69 11.75 7.30
CA THR A 190 -7.78 12.65 6.94
C THR A 190 -8.99 11.85 6.44
N ASN A 191 -10.14 12.50 6.38
CA ASN A 191 -11.37 11.93 5.83
C ASN A 191 -11.50 12.12 4.30
N ALA A 192 -10.56 12.81 3.64
CA ALA A 192 -10.61 13.06 2.22
C ALA A 192 -10.51 11.77 1.39
N ARG A 193 -11.05 11.78 0.18
CA ARG A 193 -10.92 10.66 -0.78
C ARG A 193 -9.46 10.29 -0.98
N GLN A 194 -9.17 8.98 -0.98
CA GLN A 194 -7.90 8.43 -1.39
C GLN A 194 -8.06 7.77 -2.76
N PHE A 195 -7.34 8.29 -3.76
CA PHE A 195 -7.36 7.80 -5.13
C PHE A 195 -6.72 6.41 -5.23
N PHE A 196 -6.91 5.74 -6.38
CA PHE A 196 -6.30 4.43 -6.60
C PHE A 196 -4.78 4.49 -6.44
N HIS A 197 -4.25 3.57 -5.62
CA HIS A 197 -2.83 3.48 -5.31
C HIS A 197 -2.47 2.05 -4.91
N ALA A 198 -1.17 1.78 -4.81
CA ALA A 198 -0.59 0.64 -4.12
C ALA A 198 0.24 1.15 -2.94
N ASP A 199 0.09 0.55 -1.78
CA ASP A 199 0.95 0.81 -0.62
C ASP A 199 2.37 0.27 -0.86
N ASP A 200 3.35 0.79 -0.12
CA ASP A 200 4.77 0.43 -0.27
C ASP A 200 5.13 -0.90 0.43
N SER A 201 4.39 -1.97 0.11
CA SER A 201 4.59 -3.32 0.63
C SER A 201 4.02 -4.34 -0.36
N ASP A 202 4.33 -5.63 -0.20
CA ASP A 202 3.79 -6.65 -1.08
C ASP A 202 2.31 -6.95 -0.81
N ILE A 203 1.95 -7.00 0.48
CA ILE A 203 0.58 -7.21 0.93
C ILE A 203 0.19 -6.11 1.92
N VAL A 204 -0.99 -5.53 1.73
CA VAL A 204 -1.62 -4.67 2.73
C VAL A 204 -2.79 -5.40 3.39
N GLY A 205 -2.88 -5.28 4.70
CA GLY A 205 -4.04 -5.71 5.50
C GLY A 205 -4.76 -4.51 6.09
N LEU A 206 -6.09 -4.58 6.17
CA LEU A 206 -6.96 -3.55 6.74
C LEU A 206 -8.02 -4.22 7.61
N LEU A 207 -7.95 -4.05 8.94
CA LEU A 207 -8.98 -4.50 9.89
C LEU A 207 -9.87 -3.32 10.26
N CYS A 208 -11.17 -3.45 10.04
CA CYS A 208 -12.15 -2.43 10.41
C CYS A 208 -12.47 -2.48 11.91
N ILE A 209 -12.07 -1.44 12.64
CA ILE A 209 -12.34 -1.27 14.08
C ILE A 209 -13.60 -0.45 14.29
N ALA A 210 -13.82 0.59 13.48
CA ALA A 210 -15.01 1.44 13.53
C ALA A 210 -15.31 1.99 12.13
N ARG A 211 -16.61 2.14 11.83
CA ARG A 211 -17.09 2.70 10.57
C ARG A 211 -17.32 4.20 10.67
N ALA A 212 -17.27 4.87 9.52
CA ALA A 212 -17.79 6.22 9.37
C ALA A 212 -19.33 6.23 9.40
N LEU A 213 -19.92 7.42 9.60
CA LEU A 213 -21.36 7.65 9.44
C LEU A 213 -21.77 7.46 7.97
N GLU A 214 -21.00 8.03 7.06
CA GLU A 214 -21.23 8.00 5.61
C GLU A 214 -19.88 7.87 4.89
N GLY A 215 -19.83 7.12 3.78
CA GLY A 215 -18.63 6.97 2.97
C GLY A 215 -17.55 6.07 3.59
N GLY A 216 -16.33 6.20 3.12
CA GLY A 216 -15.19 5.41 3.57
C GLY A 216 -15.16 3.98 3.01
N GLU A 217 -15.92 3.74 1.95
CA GLU A 217 -15.97 2.47 1.23
C GLU A 217 -14.63 2.18 0.55
N SER A 218 -14.36 0.91 0.35
CA SER A 218 -13.15 0.40 -0.30
C SER A 218 -13.45 0.05 -1.76
N ASP A 219 -12.63 0.55 -2.65
CA ASP A 219 -12.62 0.19 -4.08
C ASP A 219 -11.30 -0.53 -4.39
N ILE A 220 -11.37 -1.65 -5.11
CA ILE A 220 -10.20 -2.39 -5.57
C ILE A 220 -10.29 -2.70 -7.05
N VAL A 221 -9.15 -2.84 -7.72
CA VAL A 221 -9.09 -3.19 -9.14
C VAL A 221 -7.85 -4.02 -9.47
N SER A 222 -8.01 -5.03 -10.34
CA SER A 222 -6.86 -5.74 -10.90
C SER A 222 -6.04 -4.79 -11.78
N SER A 223 -4.79 -4.51 -11.38
CA SER A 223 -3.89 -3.70 -12.22
C SER A 223 -3.53 -4.40 -13.53
N HIS A 224 -3.60 -5.72 -13.58
CA HIS A 224 -3.45 -6.50 -14.81
C HIS A 224 -4.64 -6.33 -15.76
N HIS A 225 -5.87 -6.25 -15.24
CA HIS A 225 -7.03 -5.90 -16.05
C HIS A 225 -6.97 -4.44 -16.53
N VAL A 226 -6.50 -3.53 -15.68
CA VAL A 226 -6.22 -2.14 -16.07
C VAL A 226 -5.16 -2.10 -17.17
N TRP A 227 -4.04 -2.82 -17.01
CA TRP A 227 -3.00 -2.95 -18.04
C TRP A 227 -3.56 -3.41 -19.38
N ASN A 228 -4.30 -4.53 -19.41
CA ASN A 228 -4.91 -5.05 -20.63
C ASN A 228 -5.87 -4.06 -21.29
N THR A 229 -6.59 -3.30 -20.47
CA THR A 229 -7.50 -2.27 -20.95
C THR A 229 -6.74 -1.10 -21.57
N LEU A 230 -5.68 -0.62 -20.90
CA LEU A 230 -4.81 0.42 -21.45
C LEU A 230 -4.11 0.00 -22.72
N GLN A 231 -3.60 -1.25 -22.78
CA GLN A 231 -2.96 -1.78 -24.00
C GLN A 231 -3.91 -1.77 -25.20
N ARG A 232 -5.20 -2.00 -24.98
CA ARG A 232 -6.22 -2.03 -26.03
C ARG A 232 -6.72 -0.63 -26.40
N GLU A 233 -6.96 0.24 -25.43
CA GLU A 233 -7.66 1.51 -25.59
C GLU A 233 -6.72 2.71 -25.71
N ARG A 234 -5.60 2.69 -24.95
CA ARG A 234 -4.64 3.78 -24.83
C ARG A 234 -3.20 3.24 -24.66
N PRO A 235 -2.65 2.58 -25.71
CA PRO A 235 -1.28 2.04 -25.65
C PRO A 235 -0.21 3.12 -25.43
N ASP A 236 -0.45 4.36 -25.84
CA ASP A 236 0.36 5.53 -25.54
C ASP A 236 0.49 5.82 -24.05
N VAL A 237 -0.62 5.68 -23.30
CA VAL A 237 -0.66 5.82 -21.85
C VAL A 237 0.08 4.66 -21.19
N ALA A 238 -0.19 3.42 -21.63
CA ALA A 238 0.52 2.24 -21.11
C ALA A 238 2.04 2.40 -21.27
N GLU A 239 2.51 2.84 -22.42
CA GLU A 239 3.94 3.13 -22.66
C GLU A 239 4.47 4.20 -21.71
N THR A 240 3.75 5.32 -21.55
CA THR A 240 4.17 6.43 -20.69
C THR A 240 4.31 5.98 -19.22
N LEU A 241 3.45 5.08 -18.75
CA LEU A 241 3.50 4.53 -17.39
C LEU A 241 4.68 3.57 -17.15
N THR A 242 5.32 3.04 -18.21
CA THR A 242 6.53 2.20 -18.10
C THR A 242 7.83 3.01 -18.15
N LYS A 243 7.78 4.28 -18.53
CA LYS A 243 8.99 5.12 -18.62
C LYS A 243 9.48 5.54 -17.24
N PRO A 244 10.81 5.56 -16.97
CA PRO A 244 11.38 6.00 -15.69
C PRO A 244 11.45 7.53 -15.59
N ILE A 245 10.31 8.18 -15.74
CA ILE A 245 10.15 9.63 -15.74
C ILE A 245 9.29 10.16 -14.60
N TRP A 246 8.79 9.24 -13.74
CA TRP A 246 7.91 9.56 -12.63
C TRP A 246 8.71 9.79 -11.36
N TYR A 247 8.35 10.83 -10.62
CA TYR A 247 8.93 11.15 -9.33
C TYR A 247 7.90 10.91 -8.23
N PHE A 248 8.34 10.32 -7.11
CA PHE A 248 7.51 10.03 -5.94
C PHE A 248 8.16 10.63 -4.69
N ASP A 249 7.40 11.37 -3.93
CA ASP A 249 7.85 12.06 -2.73
C ASP A 249 8.07 11.11 -1.56
N ARG A 250 9.18 11.24 -0.86
CA ARG A 250 9.38 10.54 0.42
C ARG A 250 8.79 11.28 1.61
N LYS A 251 8.17 12.45 1.39
CA LYS A 251 7.48 13.28 2.40
C LYS A 251 8.30 13.49 3.69
N GLY A 252 9.60 13.73 3.54
CA GLY A 252 10.52 13.96 4.65
C GLY A 252 10.95 12.70 5.41
N GLU A 253 10.42 11.53 5.08
CA GLU A 253 10.83 10.25 5.65
C GLU A 253 12.02 9.70 4.86
N VAL A 254 13.20 10.27 5.12
CA VAL A 254 14.42 10.10 4.33
C VAL A 254 15.56 9.71 5.26
N SER A 255 16.23 8.61 4.98
CA SER A 255 17.45 8.23 5.70
C SER A 255 18.62 9.13 5.31
N GLU A 256 19.64 9.17 6.18
CA GLU A 256 20.84 9.93 5.88
C GLU A 256 21.47 9.46 4.55
N GLY A 257 21.73 10.39 3.66
CA GLY A 257 22.33 10.12 2.35
C GLY A 257 21.33 9.78 1.24
N GLU A 258 20.04 9.65 1.51
CA GLU A 258 18.98 9.43 0.50
C GLU A 258 18.43 10.73 -0.06
N GLU A 259 17.91 10.66 -1.28
CA GLU A 259 17.19 11.79 -1.90
C GLU A 259 15.76 11.92 -1.33
N PRO A 260 15.19 13.14 -1.30
CA PRO A 260 13.84 13.36 -0.78
C PRO A 260 12.72 12.83 -1.70
N TYR A 261 13.06 12.28 -2.84
CA TYR A 261 12.15 11.66 -3.80
C TYR A 261 12.80 10.45 -4.47
N ILE A 262 11.98 9.61 -5.09
CA ILE A 262 12.41 8.49 -5.93
C ILE A 262 12.00 8.79 -7.37
N LYS A 263 12.91 8.60 -8.34
CA LYS A 263 12.58 8.65 -9.76
C LYS A 263 12.47 7.24 -10.31
N THR A 264 11.32 6.92 -10.93
CA THR A 264 11.04 5.54 -11.34
C THR A 264 9.91 5.45 -12.37
N SER A 265 9.35 4.27 -12.60
CA SER A 265 8.18 4.00 -13.44
C SER A 265 6.95 3.71 -12.58
N VAL A 266 5.78 3.61 -13.20
CA VAL A 266 4.53 3.14 -12.58
C VAL A 266 4.37 1.63 -12.77
N PHE A 267 4.63 1.14 -13.98
CA PHE A 267 4.64 -0.29 -14.28
C PHE A 267 6.05 -0.81 -14.51
N TYR A 268 6.32 -2.00 -13.97
CA TYR A 268 7.58 -2.70 -14.05
C TYR A 268 7.38 -4.14 -14.51
N LEU A 269 8.47 -4.80 -14.90
CA LEU A 269 8.52 -6.25 -15.03
C LEU A 269 9.35 -6.86 -13.91
N GLU A 270 8.88 -7.99 -13.36
CA GLU A 270 9.71 -8.83 -12.53
C GLU A 270 11.02 -9.21 -13.25
N LYS A 271 12.05 -9.54 -12.48
CA LYS A 271 13.30 -10.11 -13.00
C LYS A 271 13.03 -11.43 -13.71
N GLY A 272 13.69 -11.65 -14.85
CA GLY A 272 13.61 -12.87 -15.61
C GLY A 272 12.86 -12.73 -16.95
N PRO A 273 12.87 -13.78 -17.80
CA PRO A 273 12.41 -13.68 -19.19
C PRO A 273 10.89 -13.51 -19.32
N ASN A 274 10.10 -14.00 -18.38
CA ASN A 274 8.63 -13.93 -18.38
C ASN A 274 8.12 -13.21 -17.13
N GLY A 275 8.73 -12.06 -16.81
CA GLY A 275 8.39 -11.29 -15.65
C GLY A 275 6.92 -10.81 -15.68
N ARG A 276 6.23 -10.96 -14.56
CA ARG A 276 4.88 -10.40 -14.38
C ARG A 276 4.93 -8.88 -14.32
N VAL A 277 3.85 -8.23 -14.74
CA VAL A 277 3.74 -6.77 -14.65
C VAL A 277 3.41 -6.38 -13.22
N TYR A 278 4.29 -5.65 -12.59
CA TYR A 278 4.13 -5.09 -11.26
C TYR A 278 3.71 -3.62 -11.36
N SER A 279 2.81 -3.16 -10.48
CA SER A 279 2.36 -1.77 -10.45
C SER A 279 2.72 -1.09 -9.14
N LYS A 280 3.33 0.11 -9.23
CA LYS A 280 3.58 1.00 -8.10
C LYS A 280 3.06 2.39 -8.44
N TRP A 281 2.01 2.80 -7.79
CA TRP A 281 1.36 4.08 -8.05
C TRP A 281 0.82 4.69 -6.75
N ASP A 282 1.10 5.94 -6.52
CA ASP A 282 0.42 6.78 -5.55
C ASP A 282 0.40 8.23 -6.04
N PRO A 283 -0.77 8.74 -6.49
CA PRO A 283 -0.89 10.09 -7.03
C PRO A 283 -0.62 11.19 -5.99
N TYR A 284 -0.75 10.89 -4.69
CA TYR A 284 -0.42 11.87 -3.64
C TYR A 284 1.08 12.08 -3.51
N TYR A 285 1.88 11.03 -3.72
CA TYR A 285 3.34 11.14 -3.70
C TYR A 285 3.87 11.85 -4.95
N VAL A 286 3.14 11.83 -6.06
CA VAL A 286 3.46 12.61 -7.26
C VAL A 286 3.07 14.08 -7.08
N LYS A 287 1.83 14.35 -6.66
CA LYS A 287 1.31 15.72 -6.47
C LYS A 287 2.03 16.50 -5.37
N SER A 288 2.47 15.84 -4.30
CA SER A 288 3.19 16.52 -3.21
C SER A 288 4.58 17.07 -3.62
N LEU A 289 5.07 16.71 -4.82
CA LEU A 289 6.33 17.21 -5.37
C LEU A 289 6.24 18.59 -6.03
N ASP A 290 5.07 19.21 -6.09
CA ASP A 290 4.91 20.54 -6.68
C ASP A 290 5.89 21.56 -6.09
N ARG A 291 6.23 21.45 -4.80
CA ARG A 291 7.25 22.29 -4.14
C ARG A 291 8.64 22.17 -4.78
N PHE A 292 9.02 20.96 -5.24
CA PHE A 292 10.30 20.72 -5.92
C PHE A 292 10.25 21.13 -7.39
N MET A 293 9.10 20.93 -8.04
CA MET A 293 8.87 21.36 -9.42
C MET A 293 8.90 22.89 -9.53
N ASN A 294 8.19 23.59 -8.63
CA ASN A 294 8.15 25.04 -8.58
C ASN A 294 9.51 25.67 -8.21
N ALA A 295 10.34 24.94 -7.46
CA ALA A 295 11.72 25.33 -7.14
C ALA A 295 12.72 25.01 -8.28
N GLY A 296 12.28 24.36 -9.38
CA GLY A 296 13.14 23.97 -10.49
C GLY A 296 14.12 22.83 -10.19
N ILE A 297 13.87 22.07 -9.13
CA ILE A 297 14.73 20.95 -8.69
C ILE A 297 14.47 19.70 -9.53
N ILE A 298 13.20 19.41 -9.81
CA ILE A 298 12.75 18.36 -10.71
C ILE A 298 11.86 18.97 -11.80
N PRO A 299 11.73 18.35 -12.98
CA PRO A 299 10.85 18.85 -14.01
C PRO A 299 9.37 18.78 -13.61
N HIS A 300 8.55 19.69 -14.10
CA HIS A 300 7.10 19.55 -14.05
C HIS A 300 6.66 18.31 -14.83
N LEU A 301 5.48 17.76 -14.48
CA LEU A 301 4.88 16.69 -15.25
C LEU A 301 4.65 17.15 -16.69
N SER A 302 5.03 16.33 -17.65
CA SER A 302 4.71 16.57 -19.05
C SER A 302 3.20 16.41 -19.30
N PRO A 303 2.65 17.00 -20.40
CA PRO A 303 1.26 16.77 -20.79
C PRO A 303 0.89 15.28 -20.88
N GLU A 304 1.82 14.45 -21.38
CA GLU A 304 1.63 13.01 -21.51
C GLU A 304 1.55 12.33 -20.12
N GLN A 305 2.34 12.78 -19.15
CA GLN A 305 2.27 12.26 -17.77
C GLN A 305 0.96 12.68 -17.09
N VAL A 306 0.52 13.92 -17.25
CA VAL A 306 -0.76 14.39 -16.71
C VAL A 306 -1.92 13.61 -17.28
N GLU A 307 -1.94 13.40 -18.59
CA GLU A 307 -2.96 12.58 -19.26
C GLU A 307 -2.89 11.12 -18.82
N ALA A 308 -1.69 10.54 -18.70
CA ALA A 308 -1.52 9.15 -18.27
C ALA A 308 -2.04 8.92 -16.84
N ALA A 309 -1.74 9.83 -15.90
CA ALA A 309 -2.25 9.76 -14.54
C ALA A 309 -3.79 9.85 -14.48
N LYS A 310 -4.38 10.73 -15.28
CA LYS A 310 -5.83 10.90 -15.39
C LYS A 310 -6.49 9.64 -15.95
N VAL A 311 -6.00 9.14 -17.09
CA VAL A 311 -6.56 7.95 -17.75
C VAL A 311 -6.41 6.71 -16.89
N LEU A 312 -5.30 6.57 -16.15
CA LEU A 312 -5.11 5.49 -15.18
C LEU A 312 -6.20 5.51 -14.10
N GLU A 313 -6.43 6.66 -13.45
CA GLU A 313 -7.47 6.80 -12.41
C GLU A 313 -8.88 6.53 -12.96
N GLU A 314 -9.23 7.09 -14.14
CA GLU A 314 -10.52 6.88 -14.78
C GLU A 314 -10.74 5.40 -15.15
N THR A 315 -9.69 4.71 -15.62
CA THR A 315 -9.74 3.29 -15.94
C THR A 315 -9.92 2.45 -14.69
N CYS A 316 -9.16 2.72 -13.63
CA CYS A 316 -9.33 2.05 -12.34
C CYS A 316 -10.74 2.24 -11.80
N HIS A 317 -11.26 3.46 -11.80
CA HIS A 317 -12.61 3.77 -11.34
C HIS A 317 -13.70 3.04 -12.14
N ARG A 318 -13.53 2.90 -13.46
CA ARG A 318 -14.47 2.19 -14.33
C ARG A 318 -14.51 0.68 -14.07
N LEU A 319 -13.37 0.09 -13.73
CA LEU A 319 -13.18 -1.36 -13.63
C LEU A 319 -13.25 -1.90 -12.19
N ARG A 320 -13.44 -1.02 -11.20
CA ARG A 320 -13.34 -1.36 -9.79
C ARG A 320 -14.40 -2.32 -9.28
N LEU A 321 -14.03 -3.15 -8.33
CA LEU A 321 -14.92 -3.84 -7.42
C LEU A 321 -15.10 -2.95 -6.18
N HIS A 322 -16.35 -2.61 -5.88
CA HIS A 322 -16.74 -1.76 -4.76
C HIS A 322 -17.18 -2.61 -3.57
N MET A 323 -16.77 -2.24 -2.34
CA MET A 323 -17.19 -2.93 -1.13
C MET A 323 -17.21 -2.02 0.09
N VAL A 324 -18.03 -2.41 1.07
CA VAL A 324 -18.11 -1.77 2.39
C VAL A 324 -17.45 -2.70 3.41
N LEU A 325 -16.53 -2.18 4.21
CA LEU A 325 -15.95 -2.92 5.34
C LEU A 325 -16.80 -2.68 6.58
N GLU A 326 -17.35 -3.75 7.14
CA GLU A 326 -18.04 -3.75 8.42
C GLU A 326 -17.06 -3.91 9.58
N VAL A 327 -17.49 -3.56 10.81
CA VAL A 327 -16.66 -3.79 12.00
C VAL A 327 -16.32 -5.28 12.13
N GLY A 328 -15.04 -5.59 12.28
CA GLY A 328 -14.53 -6.97 12.31
C GLY A 328 -14.26 -7.59 10.92
N ASP A 329 -14.44 -6.82 9.84
CA ASP A 329 -13.95 -7.25 8.52
C ASP A 329 -12.44 -7.03 8.42
N ILE A 330 -11.73 -8.01 7.84
CA ILE A 330 -10.31 -7.90 7.51
C ILE A 330 -10.15 -8.08 6.00
N GLN A 331 -9.64 -7.07 5.32
CA GLN A 331 -9.27 -7.14 3.91
C GLN A 331 -7.76 -7.32 3.80
N PHE A 332 -7.28 -8.33 3.03
CA PHE A 332 -5.90 -8.41 2.58
C PHE A 332 -5.84 -8.25 1.06
N LEU A 333 -4.87 -7.46 0.59
CA LEU A 333 -4.66 -7.14 -0.83
C LEU A 333 -3.18 -7.32 -1.19
N SER A 334 -2.93 -7.81 -2.42
CA SER A 334 -1.63 -7.70 -3.06
C SER A 334 -1.43 -6.28 -3.60
N ASN A 335 -0.38 -5.61 -3.21
CA ASN A 335 0.00 -4.33 -3.81
C ASN A 335 0.74 -4.49 -5.15
N GLU A 336 1.09 -5.72 -5.52
CA GLU A 336 1.85 -6.01 -6.73
C GLU A 336 0.97 -5.96 -7.98
N HIS A 337 -0.31 -6.40 -7.85
CA HIS A 337 -1.24 -6.48 -8.99
C HIS A 337 -2.69 -6.08 -8.65
N VAL A 338 -2.90 -5.42 -7.50
CA VAL A 338 -4.18 -4.81 -7.13
C VAL A 338 -3.94 -3.37 -6.72
N LEU A 339 -4.69 -2.43 -7.31
CA LEU A 339 -4.75 -1.05 -6.83
C LEU A 339 -6.00 -0.89 -5.99
N HIS A 340 -5.91 -0.05 -4.95
CA HIS A 340 -7.03 0.19 -4.06
C HIS A 340 -7.26 1.68 -3.79
N ALA A 341 -8.49 2.01 -3.44
CA ALA A 341 -8.92 3.37 -3.17
C ALA A 341 -9.93 3.40 -2.02
N ARG A 342 -10.16 4.58 -1.48
CA ARG A 342 -11.18 4.83 -0.47
C ARG A 342 -11.97 6.07 -0.83
N THR A 343 -13.30 5.99 -0.72
CA THR A 343 -14.16 7.17 -0.87
C THR A 343 -13.93 8.14 0.29
N GLU A 344 -14.24 9.41 0.08
CA GLU A 344 -14.30 10.39 1.16
C GLU A 344 -15.36 9.95 2.19
N TYR A 345 -15.22 10.38 3.45
CA TYR A 345 -16.17 9.97 4.49
C TYR A 345 -16.45 11.08 5.51
N LYS A 346 -17.56 10.89 6.22
CA LYS A 346 -17.98 11.73 7.32
C LYS A 346 -18.11 10.88 8.58
N ASP A 347 -17.43 11.28 9.62
CA ASP A 347 -17.51 10.61 10.91
C ASP A 347 -18.78 10.98 11.69
N HIS A 348 -19.15 10.13 12.63
CA HIS A 348 -20.13 10.43 13.65
C HIS A 348 -19.67 11.60 14.51
N ALA A 349 -20.64 12.37 15.04
CA ALA A 349 -20.32 13.41 16.01
C ALA A 349 -19.82 12.77 17.33
N PRO A 350 -18.83 13.40 18.01
CA PRO A 350 -18.44 12.99 19.35
C PRO A 350 -19.66 12.89 20.30
N PRO A 351 -19.69 11.88 21.22
CA PRO A 351 -18.62 11.00 21.63
C PRO A 351 -18.50 9.68 20.83
N ALA A 352 -19.23 9.51 19.74
CA ALA A 352 -19.13 8.28 18.95
C ALA A 352 -17.70 8.12 18.37
N PRO A 353 -17.22 6.87 18.20
CA PRO A 353 -15.90 6.62 17.66
C PRO A 353 -15.80 7.11 16.21
N ARG A 354 -14.63 7.66 15.86
CA ARG A 354 -14.30 7.95 14.46
C ARG A 354 -14.03 6.67 13.69
N ARG A 355 -14.19 6.70 12.38
CA ARG A 355 -13.76 5.61 11.49
C ARG A 355 -12.30 5.25 11.77
N HIS A 356 -12.05 3.97 11.97
CA HIS A 356 -10.73 3.50 12.32
C HIS A 356 -10.46 2.14 11.69
N LEU A 357 -9.40 2.03 10.90
CA LEU A 357 -8.85 0.76 10.45
C LEU A 357 -7.46 0.58 11.03
N MET A 358 -7.14 -0.63 11.52
CA MET A 358 -5.75 -1.04 11.71
C MET A 358 -5.19 -1.51 10.37
N ARG A 359 -3.94 -1.14 10.07
CA ARG A 359 -3.28 -1.48 8.81
C ARG A 359 -1.98 -2.26 9.06
N LEU A 360 -1.75 -3.30 8.27
CA LEU A 360 -0.48 -4.02 8.19
C LEU A 360 0.12 -3.83 6.80
N TRP A 361 1.43 -3.65 6.75
CA TRP A 361 2.26 -3.78 5.56
C TRP A 361 3.15 -5.00 5.73
N LEU A 362 3.10 -5.91 4.76
CA LEU A 362 3.75 -7.21 4.84
C LEU A 362 4.68 -7.42 3.64
N ALA A 363 5.91 -7.79 3.92
CA ALA A 363 6.89 -8.23 2.93
C ALA A 363 6.78 -9.74 2.68
N THR A 364 6.96 -10.14 1.44
CA THR A 364 6.97 -11.54 1.01
C THR A 364 8.23 -11.78 0.17
N PRO A 365 9.36 -12.18 0.78
CA PRO A 365 10.63 -12.28 0.09
C PRO A 365 10.59 -13.29 -1.05
N GLU A 366 11.41 -13.05 -2.07
CA GLU A 366 11.55 -13.92 -3.24
C GLU A 366 11.81 -15.37 -2.87
N SER A 367 12.67 -15.61 -1.87
CA SER A 367 13.01 -16.94 -1.37
C SER A 367 11.83 -17.73 -0.80
N GLU A 368 10.73 -17.05 -0.46
CA GLU A 368 9.51 -17.63 0.10
C GLU A 368 8.30 -17.51 -0.86
N GLY A 369 8.57 -17.40 -2.17
CA GLY A 369 7.56 -17.36 -3.22
C GLY A 369 6.97 -15.99 -3.50
N GLY A 370 7.54 -14.92 -2.95
CA GLY A 370 7.21 -13.54 -3.32
C GLY A 370 7.68 -13.21 -4.74
N TRP A 371 7.24 -12.06 -5.24
CA TRP A 371 7.60 -11.62 -6.59
C TRP A 371 9.07 -11.21 -6.68
N LYS A 372 9.68 -11.44 -7.84
CA LYS A 372 11.08 -11.10 -8.16
C LYS A 372 11.17 -9.66 -8.65
N LEU A 373 10.90 -8.72 -7.74
CA LEU A 373 10.86 -7.31 -8.09
C LEU A 373 12.23 -6.80 -8.59
N PRO A 374 12.24 -5.78 -9.48
CA PRO A 374 13.48 -5.21 -10.01
C PRO A 374 14.18 -4.30 -9.00
N PHE A 375 14.12 -4.61 -7.70
CA PHE A 375 14.74 -3.89 -6.61
C PHE A 375 15.77 -4.78 -5.94
N HIS A 376 16.84 -4.19 -5.39
CA HIS A 376 17.94 -4.96 -4.80
C HIS A 376 17.54 -5.70 -3.52
N ASP A 377 16.53 -5.19 -2.80
CA ASP A 377 16.02 -5.75 -1.55
C ASP A 377 14.92 -6.81 -1.75
N SER A 378 14.58 -7.16 -3.00
CA SER A 378 13.46 -8.05 -3.30
C SER A 378 13.52 -9.44 -2.67
N ALA A 379 14.72 -9.89 -2.29
CA ALA A 379 14.94 -11.15 -1.59
C ALA A 379 14.81 -11.05 -0.06
N GLU A 380 14.72 -9.85 0.48
CA GLU A 380 14.79 -9.59 1.91
C GLU A 380 13.44 -9.71 2.61
N LYS A 381 13.45 -10.13 3.89
CA LYS A 381 12.26 -10.19 4.75
C LYS A 381 11.69 -8.82 5.10
N LYS A 382 12.45 -7.75 4.89
CA LYS A 382 12.06 -6.37 5.15
C LYS A 382 12.02 -5.54 3.87
N ARG A 383 11.77 -6.15 2.73
CA ARG A 383 11.66 -5.41 1.47
C ARG A 383 10.47 -4.47 1.49
N GLY A 384 10.60 -3.32 0.87
CA GLY A 384 9.57 -2.27 0.86
C GLY A 384 9.44 -1.54 2.20
N GLY A 385 8.33 -0.89 2.38
CA GLY A 385 8.04 -0.06 3.55
C GLY A 385 8.83 1.24 3.60
N ILE A 386 8.54 2.04 4.61
CA ILE A 386 9.23 3.30 4.88
C ILE A 386 10.19 3.05 6.04
N GLN A 387 11.45 2.76 5.72
CA GLN A 387 12.48 2.41 6.69
C GLN A 387 13.49 3.55 6.79
N VAL A 388 13.37 4.40 7.81
CA VAL A 388 14.24 5.55 8.03
C VAL A 388 15.24 5.22 9.12
N ASN A 389 16.55 5.25 8.77
CA ASN A 389 17.65 5.04 9.71
C ASN A 389 17.51 3.78 10.58
N ASP A 390 16.96 2.70 10.02
CA ASP A 390 16.76 1.41 10.69
C ASP A 390 16.04 1.53 12.06
N GLN A 391 15.03 2.42 12.14
CA GLN A 391 14.23 2.58 13.36
C GLN A 391 13.65 1.24 13.83
N PRO A 392 13.71 0.95 15.13
CA PRO A 392 13.15 -0.28 15.67
C PRO A 392 11.62 -0.32 15.45
N PRO A 393 11.03 -1.53 15.31
CA PRO A 393 9.59 -1.67 15.09
C PRO A 393 8.80 -1.18 16.33
N VAL A 394 7.69 -0.50 16.05
CA VAL A 394 6.75 -0.01 17.06
C VAL A 394 5.33 -0.42 16.65
N CYS A 395 4.51 -0.80 17.64
CA CYS A 395 3.09 -1.15 17.46
C CYS A 395 2.21 -0.23 18.32
N PRO A 396 1.89 0.98 17.90
CA PRO A 396 0.90 1.80 18.61
C PRO A 396 -0.47 1.11 18.52
N LEU A 397 -1.30 1.23 19.57
CA LEU A 397 -2.65 0.66 19.59
C LEU A 397 -3.72 1.63 19.05
N ASP A 398 -3.38 2.89 18.88
CA ASP A 398 -4.23 3.90 18.25
C ASP A 398 -3.39 4.87 17.43
N ALA A 399 -4.03 5.67 16.59
CA ALA A 399 -3.38 6.69 15.78
C ALA A 399 -2.82 7.82 16.63
N GLU A 400 -1.58 8.21 16.33
CA GLU A 400 -0.84 9.30 16.99
C GLU A 400 -0.64 10.49 16.02
#